data_8ab29b3c4856bfc13caf419998de8bf8
#
_entry.id   8ab29b3c4856bfc13caf419998de8bf8
#
_cell.length_a   1.000
_cell.length_b   1.000
_cell.length_c   1.000
_cell.angle_alpha   90.00
_cell.angle_beta   90.00
_cell.angle_gamma   90.00
#
_symmetry.space_group_name_H-M   'P 1'
#
loop_
_entity.id
_entity.type
_entity.pdbx_description
1 polymer ?
#
loop_
_entity_poly.entity_id
_entity_poly.type
_entity_poly.pdbx_seq_one_letter_code
_entity_poly.pdbx_strand_id
1 'polypeptide(L)'
;MDNFITNEFKSVIKTDLTSKIIIMLGRANAKKKRFILGIQSMEYIIKEIPECELKIISNITGIKKQKYFVENTNLEDSIKFLGYIAAPELLFKNASLSFFPSISEAFPMVLVETKIYGIPNILLGLDYITISKRGAIIIYDDTPESLAKNSIYILKNKTYKKKLSLEARNSMKQFNNEILLLKWVKLILFIYNDDYYYLNFREEDKKINEIQALKIIENQIKLLRKRDYYFINISSKIYENYTWMEKITLK
;
A
#
# COMPACT_ATOMS: atom_id res chain seq x y z
N MET A 1 -12.11 -0.01 7.39
CA MET A 1 -12.37 1.05 6.41
C MET A 1 -11.09 1.36 5.66
N ASP A 2 -11.18 1.65 4.36
CA ASP A 2 -10.00 1.94 3.55
C ASP A 2 -9.42 3.32 3.91
N ASN A 3 -8.10 3.46 3.87
CA ASN A 3 -7.42 4.73 4.13
C ASN A 3 -7.43 5.62 2.88
N PHE A 4 -7.39 6.95 3.11
CA PHE A 4 -7.23 7.91 2.02
C PHE A 4 -5.84 7.79 1.39
N ILE A 5 -5.81 8.02 0.09
CA ILE A 5 -4.57 8.07 -0.69
C ILE A 5 -4.18 9.53 -0.85
N THR A 6 -2.94 9.85 -0.51
CA THR A 6 -2.45 11.24 -0.50
C THR A 6 -2.38 11.89 -1.88
N ASN A 7 -2.24 11.07 -2.94
CA ASN A 7 -2.12 11.55 -4.32
C ASN A 7 -3.35 11.20 -5.15
N GLU A 8 -3.84 12.16 -5.93
CA GLU A 8 -4.93 11.89 -6.87
C GLU A 8 -4.48 10.90 -7.94
N PHE A 9 -5.21 9.80 -8.06
CA PHE A 9 -4.92 8.71 -8.99
C PHE A 9 -4.75 9.17 -10.45
N LYS A 10 -5.50 10.22 -10.85
CA LYS A 10 -5.48 10.75 -12.23
C LYS A 10 -4.17 11.46 -12.58
N SER A 11 -3.53 12.11 -11.60
CA SER A 11 -2.31 12.92 -11.77
C SER A 11 -1.01 12.12 -11.67
N VAL A 12 -1.07 10.86 -11.20
CA VAL A 12 0.13 10.06 -10.96
C VAL A 12 0.78 9.60 -12.27
N ILE A 13 2.05 9.97 -12.44
CA ILE A 13 2.88 9.52 -13.57
C ILE A 13 3.20 8.04 -13.39
N LYS A 14 3.04 7.26 -14.46
CA LYS A 14 3.37 5.82 -14.46
C LYS A 14 4.87 5.61 -14.25
N THR A 15 5.22 4.51 -13.60
CA THR A 15 6.61 4.10 -13.42
C THR A 15 7.29 3.75 -14.74
N ASP A 16 8.60 3.94 -14.79
CA ASP A 16 9.45 3.42 -15.85
C ASP A 16 9.72 1.92 -15.66
N LEU A 17 9.08 1.12 -16.47
CA LEU A 17 9.25 -0.34 -16.43
C LEU A 17 10.54 -0.83 -17.11
N THR A 18 11.32 0.04 -17.74
CA THR A 18 12.61 -0.35 -18.37
C THR A 18 13.74 -0.44 -17.36
N SER A 19 13.60 0.28 -16.24
CA SER A 19 14.60 0.27 -15.17
C SER A 19 14.78 -1.14 -14.55
N LYS A 20 15.90 -1.32 -13.86
CA LYS A 20 16.21 -2.52 -13.08
C LYS A 20 16.19 -2.23 -11.59
N ILE A 21 15.38 -1.26 -11.16
CA ILE A 21 15.28 -0.84 -9.77
C ILE A 21 14.14 -1.59 -9.11
N ILE A 22 14.49 -2.30 -8.04
CA ILE A 22 13.56 -2.89 -7.09
C ILE A 22 13.47 -1.97 -5.87
N ILE A 23 12.30 -1.81 -5.29
CA ILE A 23 12.11 -1.01 -4.09
C ILE A 23 11.53 -1.83 -2.94
N MET A 24 11.96 -1.50 -1.72
CA MET A 24 11.35 -1.96 -0.47
C MET A 24 11.11 -0.78 0.45
N LEU A 25 9.87 -0.64 0.94
CA LEU A 25 9.49 0.45 1.82
C LEU A 25 8.90 -0.06 3.13
N GLY A 26 9.23 0.59 4.23
CA GLY A 26 8.61 0.34 5.52
C GLY A 26 9.59 0.34 6.69
N ARG A 27 9.12 -0.15 7.84
CA ARG A 27 9.95 -0.25 9.06
C ARG A 27 10.83 -1.50 9.01
N ALA A 28 12.08 -1.36 8.55
CA ALA A 28 13.00 -2.47 8.36
C ALA A 28 13.34 -3.25 9.65
N ASN A 29 13.20 -2.62 10.83
CA ASN A 29 13.39 -3.27 12.14
C ASN A 29 12.21 -4.15 12.57
N ALA A 30 11.06 -4.03 11.93
CA ALA A 30 9.91 -4.87 12.25
C ALA A 30 10.12 -6.28 11.67
N LYS A 31 10.24 -7.30 12.55
CA LYS A 31 10.49 -8.70 12.16
C LYS A 31 9.50 -9.19 11.10
N LYS A 32 8.23 -8.82 11.22
CA LYS A 32 7.17 -9.19 10.28
C LYS A 32 7.36 -8.63 8.87
N LYS A 33 8.17 -7.59 8.69
CA LYS A 33 8.45 -6.96 7.37
C LYS A 33 9.53 -7.68 6.57
N ARG A 34 10.35 -8.51 7.19
CA ARG A 34 11.32 -9.44 6.60
C ARG A 34 12.25 -8.83 5.54
N PHE A 35 12.77 -7.65 5.80
CA PHE A 35 13.67 -6.96 4.86
C PHE A 35 14.92 -7.77 4.52
N ILE A 36 15.43 -8.59 5.45
CA ILE A 36 16.58 -9.46 5.21
C ILE A 36 16.30 -10.44 4.06
N LEU A 37 15.09 -11.00 3.97
CA LEU A 37 14.74 -11.90 2.87
C LEU A 37 14.90 -11.22 1.50
N GLY A 38 14.42 -9.98 1.37
CA GLY A 38 14.58 -9.21 0.13
C GLY A 38 16.04 -8.90 -0.18
N ILE A 39 16.85 -8.62 0.85
CA ILE A 39 18.30 -8.39 0.70
C ILE A 39 19.00 -9.66 0.23
N GLN A 40 18.75 -10.79 0.88
CA GLN A 40 19.33 -12.09 0.50
C GLN A 40 18.96 -12.53 -0.91
N SER A 41 17.75 -12.20 -1.37
CA SER A 41 17.35 -12.52 -2.75
C SER A 41 18.18 -11.82 -3.80
N MET A 42 18.81 -10.68 -3.46
CA MET A 42 19.69 -9.97 -4.39
C MET A 42 20.92 -10.76 -4.78
N GLU A 43 21.43 -11.66 -3.93
CA GLU A 43 22.57 -12.54 -4.27
C GLU A 43 22.29 -13.40 -5.51
N TYR A 44 21.04 -13.79 -5.70
CA TYR A 44 20.61 -14.57 -6.86
C TYR A 44 20.24 -13.67 -8.04
N ILE A 45 19.64 -12.50 -7.77
CA ILE A 45 19.17 -11.59 -8.82
C ILE A 45 20.35 -10.99 -9.58
N ILE A 46 21.40 -10.53 -8.90
CA ILE A 46 22.55 -9.89 -9.55
C ILE A 46 23.39 -10.86 -10.40
N LYS A 47 23.33 -12.16 -10.11
CA LYS A 47 23.96 -13.17 -10.98
C LYS A 47 23.32 -13.22 -12.37
N GLU A 48 22.01 -12.94 -12.45
CA GLU A 48 21.21 -13.00 -13.67
C GLU A 48 20.97 -11.62 -14.31
N ILE A 49 21.03 -10.57 -13.52
CA ILE A 49 20.78 -9.17 -13.87
C ILE A 49 21.78 -8.31 -13.07
N PRO A 50 23.04 -8.22 -13.47
CA PRO A 50 24.11 -7.53 -12.72
C PRO A 50 23.81 -6.05 -12.42
N GLU A 51 23.08 -5.38 -13.32
CA GLU A 51 22.69 -3.97 -13.19
C GLU A 51 21.47 -3.75 -12.29
N CYS A 52 20.94 -4.79 -11.62
CA CYS A 52 19.78 -4.66 -10.77
C CYS A 52 20.14 -4.03 -9.43
N GLU A 53 19.37 -3.00 -9.02
CA GLU A 53 19.53 -2.32 -7.74
C GLU A 53 18.31 -2.56 -6.83
N LEU A 54 18.56 -2.77 -5.55
CA LEU A 54 17.54 -2.73 -4.49
C LEU A 54 17.66 -1.44 -3.71
N LYS A 55 16.61 -0.60 -3.75
CA LYS A 55 16.53 0.64 -2.97
C LYS A 55 15.62 0.44 -1.76
N ILE A 56 16.18 0.62 -0.58
CA ILE A 56 15.50 0.41 0.71
C ILE A 56 15.19 1.77 1.34
N ILE A 57 13.90 2.03 1.54
CA ILE A 57 13.38 3.24 2.16
C ILE A 57 12.85 2.87 3.54
N SER A 58 13.58 3.26 4.58
CA SER A 58 13.24 2.98 5.97
C SER A 58 13.89 3.98 6.89
N ASN A 59 13.38 4.08 8.12
CA ASN A 59 14.04 4.89 9.15
C ASN A 59 15.48 4.38 9.41
N ILE A 60 16.44 5.30 9.50
CA ILE A 60 17.88 5.01 9.67
C ILE A 60 18.15 4.17 10.92
N THR A 61 17.45 4.43 12.03
CA THR A 61 17.62 3.68 13.27
C THR A 61 17.22 2.21 13.16
N GLY A 62 16.35 1.87 12.21
CA GLY A 62 15.81 0.53 12.01
C GLY A 62 16.62 -0.39 11.11
N ILE A 63 17.65 0.11 10.42
CA ILE A 63 18.38 -0.63 9.36
C ILE A 63 19.77 -1.14 9.76
N LYS A 64 20.17 -1.03 11.02
CA LYS A 64 21.54 -1.42 11.48
C LYS A 64 21.88 -2.87 11.13
N LYS A 65 20.96 -3.80 11.41
CA LYS A 65 21.17 -5.24 11.12
C LYS A 65 21.26 -5.50 9.61
N GLN A 66 20.43 -4.82 8.82
CA GLN A 66 20.41 -4.94 7.38
C GLN A 66 21.70 -4.39 6.76
N LYS A 67 22.17 -3.24 7.22
CA LYS A 67 23.46 -2.68 6.82
C LYS A 67 24.62 -3.62 7.14
N TYR A 68 24.71 -4.09 8.40
CA TYR A 68 25.71 -5.05 8.79
C TYR A 68 25.72 -6.31 7.91
N PHE A 69 24.54 -6.82 7.54
CA PHE A 69 24.45 -7.95 6.63
C PHE A 69 25.03 -7.61 5.25
N VAL A 70 24.67 -6.45 4.69
CA VAL A 70 25.15 -6.01 3.36
C VAL A 70 26.66 -5.78 3.37
N GLU A 71 27.22 -5.16 4.41
CA GLU A 71 28.67 -4.91 4.59
C GLU A 71 29.48 -6.20 4.70
N ASN A 72 28.87 -7.33 5.08
CA ASN A 72 29.50 -8.64 5.15
C ASN A 72 29.17 -9.56 3.97
N THR A 73 28.61 -8.99 2.90
CA THR A 73 28.28 -9.69 1.65
C THR A 73 28.73 -8.84 0.48
N ASN A 74 28.84 -9.43 -0.71
CA ASN A 74 29.19 -8.70 -1.93
C ASN A 74 28.00 -7.96 -2.54
N LEU A 75 27.15 -7.31 -1.72
CA LEU A 75 25.89 -6.66 -2.15
C LEU A 75 25.93 -5.13 -2.05
N GLU A 76 27.02 -4.54 -1.57
CA GLU A 76 27.11 -3.10 -1.28
C GLU A 76 26.82 -2.22 -2.51
N ASP A 77 27.29 -2.66 -3.69
CA ASP A 77 27.05 -1.93 -4.93
C ASP A 77 25.61 -2.01 -5.42
N SER A 78 24.92 -3.11 -5.12
CA SER A 78 23.57 -3.41 -5.61
C SER A 78 22.46 -3.01 -4.62
N ILE A 79 22.79 -2.63 -3.38
CA ILE A 79 21.82 -2.28 -2.35
C ILE A 79 22.06 -0.87 -1.82
N LYS A 80 21.04 -0.01 -1.94
CA LYS A 80 21.12 1.38 -1.48
C LYS A 80 20.09 1.64 -0.37
N PHE A 81 20.59 2.05 0.80
CA PHE A 81 19.77 2.49 1.93
C PHE A 81 19.54 3.99 1.85
N LEU A 82 18.32 4.41 1.54
CA LEU A 82 18.00 5.81 1.27
C LEU A 82 17.49 6.57 2.50
N GLY A 83 17.31 5.88 3.64
CA GLY A 83 16.74 6.51 4.82
C GLY A 83 15.26 6.80 4.70
N TYR A 84 14.77 7.78 5.48
CA TYR A 84 13.42 8.30 5.34
C TYR A 84 13.37 9.31 4.19
N ILE A 85 12.38 9.16 3.31
CA ILE A 85 12.13 10.08 2.19
C ILE A 85 10.71 10.61 2.34
N ALA A 86 10.57 11.92 2.43
CA ALA A 86 9.28 12.59 2.58
C ALA A 86 8.41 12.49 1.32
N ALA A 87 9.04 12.41 0.14
CA ALA A 87 8.37 12.32 -1.16
C ALA A 87 8.88 11.08 -1.95
N PRO A 88 8.41 9.85 -1.58
CA PRO A 88 8.87 8.62 -2.23
C PRO A 88 8.42 8.50 -3.70
N GLU A 89 7.56 9.39 -4.18
CA GLU A 89 7.01 9.40 -5.52
C GLU A 89 8.10 9.47 -6.61
N LEU A 90 9.19 10.18 -6.34
CA LEU A 90 10.32 10.28 -7.27
C LEU A 90 11.00 8.92 -7.49
N LEU A 91 11.03 8.09 -6.46
CA LEU A 91 11.55 6.72 -6.56
C LEU A 91 10.56 5.79 -7.25
N PHE A 92 9.27 5.95 -7.00
CA PHE A 92 8.23 5.14 -7.64
C PHE A 92 8.23 5.31 -9.16
N LYS A 93 8.53 6.51 -9.67
CA LYS A 93 8.65 6.75 -11.12
C LYS A 93 9.74 5.92 -11.79
N ASN A 94 10.77 5.54 -11.06
CA ASN A 94 11.93 4.81 -11.58
C ASN A 94 11.98 3.34 -11.11
N ALA A 95 11.01 2.88 -10.33
CA ALA A 95 10.98 1.51 -9.83
C ALA A 95 10.23 0.59 -10.79
N SER A 96 10.79 -0.55 -11.15
CA SER A 96 10.15 -1.53 -12.02
C SER A 96 9.58 -2.74 -11.28
N LEU A 97 9.87 -2.88 -9.99
CA LEU A 97 9.37 -3.93 -9.13
C LEU A 97 9.38 -3.47 -7.67
N SER A 98 8.47 -3.97 -6.86
CA SER A 98 8.46 -3.77 -5.41
C SER A 98 8.44 -5.10 -4.67
N PHE A 99 9.28 -5.23 -3.65
CA PHE A 99 9.23 -6.34 -2.71
C PHE A 99 8.36 -5.97 -1.53
N PHE A 100 7.44 -6.87 -1.21
CA PHE A 100 6.57 -6.76 -0.05
C PHE A 100 6.59 -8.07 0.76
N PRO A 101 7.74 -8.41 1.39
CA PRO A 101 7.95 -9.70 2.03
C PRO A 101 7.34 -9.78 3.44
N SER A 102 6.37 -8.94 3.74
CA SER A 102 5.65 -8.97 5.03
C SER A 102 4.88 -10.27 5.20
N ILE A 103 4.89 -10.81 6.42
CA ILE A 103 4.12 -12.03 6.75
C ILE A 103 2.69 -11.73 7.23
N SER A 104 2.43 -10.48 7.65
CA SER A 104 1.09 -10.06 8.05
C SER A 104 0.90 -8.56 7.89
N GLU A 105 -0.26 -8.15 7.41
CA GLU A 105 -0.69 -6.76 7.25
C GLU A 105 -2.18 -6.63 7.49
N ALA A 106 -2.60 -5.54 8.12
CA ALA A 106 -4.02 -5.18 8.19
C ALA A 106 -4.46 -4.47 6.91
N PHE A 107 -3.81 -3.35 6.59
CA PHE A 107 -4.00 -2.62 5.34
C PHE A 107 -2.64 -2.04 4.88
N PRO A 108 -2.03 -2.61 3.84
CA PRO A 108 -0.68 -2.26 3.43
C PRO A 108 -0.66 -1.01 2.54
N MET A 109 -0.54 0.18 3.12
CA MET A 109 -0.47 1.45 2.39
C MET A 109 0.62 1.45 1.31
N VAL A 110 1.80 0.93 1.61
CA VAL A 110 2.90 0.83 0.64
C VAL A 110 2.50 0.04 -0.61
N LEU A 111 1.70 -1.02 -0.45
CA LEU A 111 1.19 -1.80 -1.59
C LEU A 111 0.22 -0.97 -2.44
N VAL A 112 -0.63 -0.19 -1.80
CA VAL A 112 -1.54 0.74 -2.49
C VAL A 112 -0.74 1.78 -3.26
N GLU A 113 0.21 2.44 -2.60
CA GLU A 113 1.06 3.47 -3.17
C GLU A 113 1.83 2.95 -4.40
N THR A 114 2.52 1.82 -4.28
CA THR A 114 3.27 1.24 -5.41
C THR A 114 2.36 0.86 -6.58
N LYS A 115 1.17 0.32 -6.30
CA LYS A 115 0.20 -0.05 -7.34
C LYS A 115 -0.39 1.14 -8.09
N ILE A 116 -0.57 2.29 -7.43
CA ILE A 116 -1.03 3.52 -8.09
C ILE A 116 -0.06 3.93 -9.19
N TYR A 117 1.25 3.79 -8.96
CA TYR A 117 2.29 4.03 -9.97
C TYR A 117 2.37 2.93 -11.02
N GLY A 118 1.67 1.82 -10.83
CA GLY A 118 1.73 0.66 -11.70
C GLY A 118 2.99 -0.17 -11.52
N ILE A 119 3.59 -0.15 -10.32
CA ILE A 119 4.72 -0.99 -10.00
C ILE A 119 4.20 -2.40 -9.71
N PRO A 120 4.65 -3.44 -10.43
CA PRO A 120 4.40 -4.82 -10.04
C PRO A 120 4.94 -5.12 -8.65
N ASN A 121 4.26 -5.98 -7.90
CA ASN A 121 4.67 -6.33 -6.55
C ASN A 121 4.89 -7.84 -6.41
N ILE A 122 5.82 -8.25 -5.56
CA ILE A 122 5.94 -9.62 -5.08
C ILE A 122 5.66 -9.63 -3.58
N LEU A 123 4.70 -10.47 -3.17
CA LEU A 123 4.20 -10.59 -1.80
C LEU A 123 4.39 -12.00 -1.27
N LEU A 124 4.56 -12.13 0.05
CA LEU A 124 4.59 -13.42 0.74
C LEU A 124 3.22 -13.72 1.35
N GLY A 125 2.50 -14.72 0.83
CA GLY A 125 1.32 -15.31 1.45
C GLY A 125 0.21 -14.34 1.88
N LEU A 126 0.15 -13.13 1.30
CA LEU A 126 -0.83 -12.09 1.66
C LEU A 126 -2.09 -12.14 0.77
N ASP A 127 -2.49 -13.33 0.37
CA ASP A 127 -3.65 -13.56 -0.50
C ASP A 127 -4.99 -13.26 0.17
N TYR A 128 -5.05 -13.25 1.51
CA TYR A 128 -6.22 -12.85 2.29
C TYR A 128 -6.53 -11.33 2.16
N ILE A 129 -5.55 -10.52 1.74
CA ILE A 129 -5.75 -9.08 1.53
C ILE A 129 -6.30 -8.85 0.12
N THR A 130 -7.51 -8.33 0.02
CA THR A 130 -8.20 -8.13 -1.27
C THR A 130 -7.37 -7.35 -2.28
N ILE A 131 -6.63 -6.33 -1.84
CA ILE A 131 -5.79 -5.50 -2.72
C ILE A 131 -4.54 -6.22 -3.21
N SER A 132 -4.17 -7.39 -2.67
CA SER A 132 -2.99 -8.14 -3.11
C SER A 132 -3.21 -8.87 -4.45
N LYS A 133 -4.45 -9.23 -4.79
CA LYS A 133 -4.79 -10.20 -5.85
C LYS A 133 -4.51 -9.77 -7.29
N ARG A 134 -4.36 -8.48 -7.58
CA ARG A 134 -4.16 -7.98 -8.96
C ARG A 134 -2.88 -7.17 -9.08
N GLY A 135 -2.11 -7.38 -10.15
CA GLY A 135 -0.87 -6.65 -10.39
C GLY A 135 0.23 -6.99 -9.39
N ALA A 136 0.20 -8.21 -8.86
CA ALA A 136 1.21 -8.75 -7.96
C ALA A 136 1.35 -10.26 -8.17
N ILE A 137 2.51 -10.79 -7.80
CA ILE A 137 2.74 -12.22 -7.62
C ILE A 137 2.74 -12.51 -6.12
N ILE A 138 1.96 -13.51 -5.71
CA ILE A 138 1.95 -14.00 -4.34
C ILE A 138 2.76 -15.29 -4.32
N ILE A 139 3.81 -15.33 -3.52
CA ILE A 139 4.64 -16.50 -3.30
C ILE A 139 4.39 -17.06 -1.91
N TYR A 140 4.36 -18.37 -1.79
CA TYR A 140 4.14 -19.07 -0.52
C TYR A 140 5.42 -19.71 -0.01
N ASP A 141 6.39 -19.91 -0.90
CA ASP A 141 7.72 -20.35 -0.56
C ASP A 141 8.54 -19.15 -0.09
N ASP A 142 8.84 -19.13 1.18
CA ASP A 142 9.40 -18.09 2.01
C ASP A 142 10.95 -18.15 1.98
N THR A 143 11.53 -18.30 0.78
CA THR A 143 12.98 -18.39 0.56
C THR A 143 13.49 -17.25 -0.31
N PRO A 144 14.77 -16.84 -0.14
CA PRO A 144 15.41 -15.85 -1.01
C PRO A 144 15.40 -16.28 -2.48
N GLU A 145 15.58 -17.57 -2.75
CA GLU A 145 15.59 -18.17 -4.07
C GLU A 145 14.25 -18.02 -4.78
N SER A 146 13.15 -18.30 -4.06
CA SER A 146 11.80 -18.16 -4.60
C SER A 146 11.48 -16.69 -4.94
N LEU A 147 11.84 -15.75 -4.04
CA LEU A 147 11.70 -14.33 -4.28
C LEU A 147 12.52 -13.88 -5.49
N ALA A 148 13.78 -14.34 -5.60
CA ALA A 148 14.67 -14.03 -6.71
C ALA A 148 14.15 -14.60 -8.04
N LYS A 149 13.75 -15.87 -8.09
CA LYS A 149 13.22 -16.53 -9.29
C LYS A 149 12.05 -15.74 -9.89
N ASN A 150 11.09 -15.36 -9.06
CA ASN A 150 9.93 -14.59 -9.51
C ASN A 150 10.32 -13.17 -9.96
N SER A 151 11.29 -12.55 -9.29
CA SER A 151 11.81 -11.23 -9.66
C SER A 151 12.49 -11.24 -11.02
N ILE A 152 13.41 -12.19 -11.24
CA ILE A 152 14.12 -12.39 -12.51
C ILE A 152 13.11 -12.61 -13.64
N TYR A 153 12.11 -13.46 -13.42
CA TYR A 153 11.07 -13.70 -14.40
C TYR A 153 10.32 -12.43 -14.79
N ILE A 154 9.89 -11.60 -13.81
CA ILE A 154 9.21 -10.33 -14.08
C ILE A 154 10.14 -9.35 -14.80
N LEU A 155 11.38 -9.19 -14.31
CA LEU A 155 12.32 -8.21 -14.83
C LEU A 155 12.77 -8.52 -16.27
N LYS A 156 12.96 -9.80 -16.62
CA LYS A 156 13.33 -10.26 -17.97
C LYS A 156 12.13 -10.30 -18.93
N ASN A 157 10.89 -10.50 -18.44
CA ASN A 157 9.71 -10.62 -19.30
C ASN A 157 8.95 -9.28 -19.40
N LYS A 158 9.31 -8.48 -20.39
CA LYS A 158 8.72 -7.15 -20.63
C LYS A 158 7.19 -7.18 -20.78
N THR A 159 6.67 -8.15 -21.50
CA THR A 159 5.22 -8.28 -21.74
C THR A 159 4.48 -8.60 -20.45
N TYR A 160 4.97 -9.57 -19.69
CA TYR A 160 4.38 -9.96 -18.42
C TYR A 160 4.45 -8.83 -17.38
N LYS A 161 5.59 -8.15 -17.26
CA LYS A 161 5.78 -6.99 -16.40
C LYS A 161 4.78 -5.87 -16.73
N LYS A 162 4.58 -5.57 -18.03
CA LYS A 162 3.61 -4.58 -18.49
C LYS A 162 2.18 -4.97 -18.14
N LYS A 163 1.81 -6.26 -18.28
CA LYS A 163 0.52 -6.80 -17.85
C LYS A 163 0.28 -6.58 -16.36
N LEU A 164 1.23 -7.00 -15.51
CA LEU A 164 1.14 -6.80 -14.05
C LEU A 164 1.03 -5.33 -13.67
N SER A 165 1.79 -4.46 -14.33
CA SER A 165 1.72 -3.00 -14.11
C SER A 165 0.34 -2.44 -14.39
N LEU A 166 -0.28 -2.84 -15.50
CA LEU A 166 -1.62 -2.40 -15.85
C LEU A 166 -2.67 -2.92 -14.87
N GLU A 167 -2.57 -4.19 -14.49
CA GLU A 167 -3.45 -4.80 -13.49
C GLU A 167 -3.32 -4.11 -12.12
N ALA A 168 -2.08 -3.81 -11.68
CA ALA A 168 -1.82 -3.08 -10.44
C ALA A 168 -2.55 -1.75 -10.43
N ARG A 169 -2.34 -0.93 -11.46
CA ARG A 169 -2.94 0.39 -11.58
C ARG A 169 -4.47 0.33 -11.68
N ASN A 170 -5.01 -0.60 -12.47
CA ASN A 170 -6.46 -0.74 -12.61
C ASN A 170 -7.13 -1.19 -11.31
N SER A 171 -6.46 -2.02 -10.51
CA SER A 171 -6.99 -2.46 -9.22
C SER A 171 -7.15 -1.33 -8.21
N MET A 172 -6.43 -0.21 -8.39
CA MET A 172 -6.47 0.93 -7.48
C MET A 172 -7.58 1.94 -7.80
N LYS A 173 -8.25 1.82 -8.94
CA LYS A 173 -9.37 2.72 -9.31
C LYS A 173 -10.50 2.74 -8.28
N GLN A 174 -10.70 1.66 -7.54
CA GLN A 174 -11.69 1.57 -6.46
C GLN A 174 -11.32 2.41 -5.22
N PHE A 175 -10.07 2.85 -5.10
CA PHE A 175 -9.57 3.69 -3.99
C PHE A 175 -9.57 5.17 -4.37
N ASN A 176 -10.55 5.62 -5.14
CA ASN A 176 -10.76 7.03 -5.40
C ASN A 176 -11.14 7.74 -4.08
N ASN A 177 -10.50 8.87 -3.79
CA ASN A 177 -10.74 9.67 -2.59
C ASN A 177 -12.20 10.09 -2.44
N GLU A 178 -12.90 10.39 -3.53
CA GLU A 178 -14.32 10.73 -3.53
C GLU A 178 -15.19 9.57 -3.02
N ILE A 179 -14.92 8.35 -3.51
CA ILE A 179 -15.62 7.14 -3.06
C ILE A 179 -15.32 6.85 -1.59
N LEU A 180 -14.06 7.00 -1.17
CA LEU A 180 -13.66 6.81 0.21
C LEU A 180 -14.29 7.86 1.14
N LEU A 181 -14.31 9.12 0.72
CA LEU A 181 -14.96 10.20 1.45
C LEU A 181 -16.45 9.92 1.67
N LEU A 182 -17.15 9.47 0.62
CA LEU A 182 -18.56 9.08 0.74
C LEU A 182 -18.78 7.94 1.73
N LYS A 183 -17.93 6.92 1.72
CA LYS A 183 -17.98 5.82 2.70
C LYS A 183 -17.80 6.34 4.14
N TRP A 184 -16.83 7.26 4.36
CA TRP A 184 -16.60 7.85 5.66
C TRP A 184 -17.77 8.71 6.12
N VAL A 185 -18.30 9.57 5.24
CA VAL A 185 -19.47 10.39 5.55
C VAL A 185 -20.68 9.52 5.91
N LYS A 186 -20.96 8.47 5.12
CA LYS A 186 -22.04 7.52 5.44
C LYS A 186 -21.85 6.85 6.79
N LEU A 187 -20.64 6.44 7.14
CA LEU A 187 -20.34 5.84 8.44
C LEU A 187 -20.53 6.85 9.58
N ILE A 188 -20.06 8.09 9.42
CA ILE A 188 -20.22 9.14 10.44
C ILE A 188 -21.70 9.47 10.65
N LEU A 189 -22.47 9.61 9.58
CA LEU A 189 -23.92 9.85 9.66
C LEU A 189 -24.66 8.68 10.33
N PHE A 190 -24.28 7.45 10.01
CA PHE A 190 -24.81 6.24 10.61
C PHE A 190 -24.58 6.22 12.13
N ILE A 191 -23.36 6.51 12.58
CA ILE A 191 -23.03 6.59 14.01
C ILE A 191 -23.78 7.72 14.69
N TYR A 192 -23.91 8.88 14.00
CA TYR A 192 -24.58 10.06 14.54
C TYR A 192 -26.08 9.86 14.73
N ASN A 193 -26.75 9.15 13.83
CA ASN A 193 -28.21 8.98 13.84
C ASN A 193 -28.67 7.81 14.72
N ASP A 194 -27.76 7.08 15.37
CA ASP A 194 -28.05 5.81 16.10
C ASP A 194 -28.77 4.75 15.24
N ASP A 195 -28.74 4.90 13.90
CA ASP A 195 -29.39 4.00 12.94
C ASP A 195 -28.55 2.75 12.69
N TYR A 196 -28.47 1.87 13.70
CA TYR A 196 -27.73 0.61 13.61
C TYR A 196 -28.32 -0.40 12.60
N TYR A 197 -29.49 -0.13 12.01
CA TYR A 197 -30.24 -1.09 11.22
C TYR A 197 -30.00 -1.04 9.71
N TYR A 198 -29.26 -0.08 9.14
CA TYR A 198 -29.17 0.15 7.67
C TYR A 198 -27.78 -0.01 7.06
N LEU A 199 -26.98 -0.99 7.50
CA LEU A 199 -25.70 -1.31 6.82
C LEU A 199 -25.84 -2.17 5.55
N ASN A 200 -27.06 -2.39 5.07
CA ASN A 200 -27.25 -2.96 3.73
C ASN A 200 -27.05 -1.87 2.68
N PHE A 201 -25.82 -1.76 2.18
CA PHE A 201 -25.52 -0.97 0.98
C PHE A 201 -26.26 -1.59 -0.22
N ARG A 202 -27.47 -1.11 -0.51
CA ARG A 202 -28.19 -1.51 -1.73
C ARG A 202 -27.43 -1.01 -2.96
N GLU A 203 -27.47 -1.78 -4.04
CA GLU A 203 -26.88 -1.39 -5.33
C GLU A 203 -27.45 -0.07 -5.90
N GLU A 204 -28.61 0.36 -5.44
CA GLU A 204 -29.26 1.63 -5.77
C GLU A 204 -28.45 2.87 -5.36
N ASP A 205 -27.59 2.75 -4.35
CA ASP A 205 -26.69 3.83 -3.90
C ASP A 205 -25.58 4.20 -4.92
N LYS A 206 -25.40 3.40 -5.96
CA LYS A 206 -24.44 3.67 -7.05
C LYS A 206 -24.90 4.76 -8.02
N LYS A 207 -26.16 5.21 -7.92
CA LYS A 207 -26.78 6.19 -8.86
C LYS A 207 -26.71 7.65 -8.44
N ILE A 208 -26.16 7.96 -7.25
CA ILE A 208 -25.92 9.36 -6.85
C ILE A 208 -24.77 9.87 -7.69
N ASN A 209 -25.04 10.83 -8.57
CA ASN A 209 -23.96 11.44 -9.35
C ASN A 209 -23.02 12.24 -8.43
N GLU A 210 -21.76 12.46 -8.87
CA GLU A 210 -20.70 13.12 -8.07
C GLU A 210 -21.16 14.49 -7.55
N ILE A 211 -21.95 15.24 -8.31
CA ILE A 211 -22.45 16.59 -7.96
C ILE A 211 -23.46 16.53 -6.81
N GLN A 212 -24.34 15.52 -6.81
CA GLN A 212 -25.30 15.33 -5.71
C GLN A 212 -24.58 14.89 -4.43
N ALA A 213 -23.59 14.01 -4.57
CA ALA A 213 -22.76 13.58 -3.45
C ALA A 213 -21.98 14.74 -2.82
N LEU A 214 -21.36 15.59 -3.64
CA LEU A 214 -20.64 16.79 -3.16
C LEU A 214 -21.58 17.77 -2.47
N LYS A 215 -22.78 18.03 -3.00
CA LYS A 215 -23.78 18.89 -2.35
C LYS A 215 -24.23 18.36 -0.98
N ILE A 216 -24.42 17.04 -0.86
CA ILE A 216 -24.75 16.40 0.43
C ILE A 216 -23.60 16.61 1.42
N ILE A 217 -22.35 16.39 0.99
CA ILE A 217 -21.15 16.58 1.81
C ILE A 217 -21.01 18.05 2.24
N GLU A 218 -21.12 18.99 1.32
CA GLU A 218 -21.04 20.43 1.63
C GLU A 218 -22.11 20.87 2.61
N ASN A 219 -23.35 20.40 2.44
CA ASN A 219 -24.43 20.71 3.38
C ASN A 219 -24.18 20.10 4.76
N GLN A 220 -23.66 18.88 4.83
CA GLN A 220 -23.33 18.24 6.12
C GLN A 220 -22.15 18.91 6.80
N ILE A 221 -21.11 19.30 6.06
CA ILE A 221 -19.98 20.08 6.60
C ILE A 221 -20.47 21.44 7.13
N LYS A 222 -21.39 22.12 6.45
CA LYS A 222 -21.99 23.37 6.93
C LYS A 222 -22.79 23.17 8.21
N LEU A 223 -23.54 22.07 8.33
CA LEU A 223 -24.28 21.70 9.54
C LEU A 223 -23.32 21.37 10.70
N LEU A 224 -22.24 20.66 10.45
CA LEU A 224 -21.22 20.32 11.44
C LEU A 224 -20.48 21.58 11.93
N ARG A 225 -20.12 22.51 11.02
CA ARG A 225 -19.48 23.79 11.37
C ARG A 225 -20.38 24.72 12.22
N LYS A 226 -21.69 24.64 12.09
CA LYS A 226 -22.63 25.39 12.92
C LYS A 226 -22.77 24.86 14.35
N ARG A 227 -22.21 23.68 14.65
CA ARG A 227 -22.31 23.02 15.96
C ARG A 227 -20.94 22.62 16.51
N ASP A 228 -20.04 23.58 16.70
CA ASP A 228 -18.69 23.36 17.26
C ASP A 228 -18.69 22.56 18.59
N TYR A 229 -19.78 22.62 19.33
CA TYR A 229 -19.95 21.90 20.58
C TYR A 229 -20.06 20.37 20.41
N TYR A 230 -20.51 19.86 19.26
CA TYR A 230 -20.70 18.44 19.03
C TYR A 230 -19.46 17.71 18.50
N PHE A 231 -18.48 18.44 17.95
CA PHE A 231 -17.28 17.81 17.40
C PHE A 231 -16.42 17.12 18.47
N ILE A 232 -16.40 17.69 19.69
CA ILE A 232 -15.67 17.10 20.82
C ILE A 232 -16.36 15.81 21.31
N ASN A 233 -17.67 15.77 21.32
CA ASN A 233 -18.45 14.58 21.72
C ASN A 233 -18.43 13.46 20.66
N ILE A 234 -18.36 13.82 19.35
CA ILE A 234 -18.22 12.84 18.28
C ILE A 234 -16.84 12.18 18.31
N SER A 235 -15.76 12.96 18.54
CA SER A 235 -14.41 12.40 18.62
C SER A 235 -14.26 11.43 19.79
N SER A 236 -14.87 11.71 20.96
CA SER A 236 -14.86 10.79 22.12
C SER A 236 -15.67 9.52 21.85
N LYS A 237 -16.87 9.63 21.26
CA LYS A 237 -17.68 8.46 20.87
C LYS A 237 -17.04 7.63 19.75
N ILE A 238 -16.39 8.26 18.79
CA ILE A 238 -15.62 7.55 17.75
C ILE A 238 -14.45 6.81 18.38
N TYR A 239 -13.75 7.41 19.32
CA TYR A 239 -12.63 6.78 20.03
C TYR A 239 -13.07 5.60 20.88
N GLU A 240 -14.16 5.73 21.62
CA GLU A 240 -14.76 4.65 22.43
C GLU A 240 -15.24 3.47 21.56
N ASN A 241 -15.86 3.74 20.41
CA ASN A 241 -16.30 2.69 19.47
C ASN A 241 -15.12 2.06 18.72
N TYR A 242 -14.03 2.79 18.46
CA TYR A 242 -12.83 2.23 17.86
C TYR A 242 -12.15 1.22 18.80
N THR A 243 -12.03 1.55 20.08
CA THR A 243 -11.52 0.62 21.10
C THR A 243 -12.44 -0.58 21.34
N TRP A 244 -13.73 -0.45 21.08
CA TRP A 244 -14.68 -1.55 21.15
C TRP A 244 -14.54 -2.50 19.94
N MET A 245 -14.33 -1.99 18.73
CA MET A 245 -14.06 -2.81 17.54
C MET A 245 -12.73 -3.59 17.64
N GLU A 246 -11.68 -3.00 18.22
CA GLU A 246 -10.44 -3.74 18.49
C GLU A 246 -10.66 -4.91 19.46
N LYS A 247 -11.55 -4.77 20.45
CA LYS A 247 -11.89 -5.85 21.38
C LYS A 247 -12.70 -6.98 20.75
N ILE A 248 -13.46 -6.73 19.68
CA ILE A 248 -14.22 -7.76 18.96
C ILE A 248 -13.32 -8.53 17.99
N THR A 249 -12.32 -7.89 17.39
CA THR A 249 -11.38 -8.55 16.47
C THR A 249 -10.31 -9.39 17.17
N LEU A 250 -10.23 -9.34 18.50
CA LEU A 250 -9.29 -10.11 19.31
C LEU A 250 -9.94 -11.32 20.04
N LYS A 251 -11.18 -11.64 19.75
CA LYS A 251 -11.86 -12.88 20.10
C LYS A 251 -12.13 -13.71 18.86
#